data_02af7f8c24e2991292d5e208fe48790d
#
_entry.id   02af7f8c24e2991292d5e208fe48790d
#
_cell.length_a   1.000
_cell.length_b   1.000
_cell.length_c   1.000
_cell.angle_alpha   90.00
_cell.angle_beta   90.00
_cell.angle_gamma   90.00
#
_symmetry.space_group_name_H-M   'P 1'
#
loop_
_entity.id
_entity.type
_entity.pdbx_description
1 polymer ?
#
loop_
_entity_poly.entity_id
_entity_poly.type
_entity_poly.pdbx_seq_one_letter_code
_entity_poly.pdbx_strand_id
1 'polypeptide(L)' 'MAEPDIVETAFSRAWSVYRLINKSVAENDARRSSLERFIRQRWEAGDNEAELLVVEGLKHLNKLEG' A
#
# COMPACT_ATOMS: atom_id res chain seq x y z
N MET A 1 14.24 -10.65 -17.44
CA MET A 1 13.02 -10.78 -16.68
C MET A 1 13.11 -9.99 -15.39
N ALA A 2 12.13 -9.18 -15.15
CA ALA A 2 12.14 -8.36 -13.94
C ALA A 2 11.84 -9.22 -12.72
N GLU A 3 12.49 -8.88 -11.63
CA GLU A 3 12.19 -9.53 -10.37
C GLU A 3 10.82 -9.13 -9.88
N PRO A 4 10.17 -9.99 -9.11
CA PRO A 4 8.90 -9.60 -8.52
C PRO A 4 9.14 -8.38 -7.64
N ASP A 5 8.38 -7.35 -7.90
CA ASP A 5 8.49 -6.13 -7.11
C ASP A 5 7.54 -6.25 -5.92
N ILE A 6 8.11 -6.57 -4.78
CA ILE A 6 7.32 -6.74 -3.56
C ILE A 6 6.60 -5.45 -3.20
N VAL A 7 7.27 -4.32 -3.39
CA VAL A 7 6.66 -3.03 -3.11
C VAL A 7 5.42 -2.82 -3.97
N GLU A 8 5.56 -3.08 -5.28
CA GLU A 8 4.44 -2.88 -6.19
C GLU A 8 3.31 -3.86 -5.92
N THR A 9 3.65 -5.11 -5.64
CA THR A 9 2.65 -6.11 -5.34
C THR A 9 1.86 -5.75 -4.08
N ALA A 10 2.58 -5.39 -3.02
CA ALA A 10 1.93 -5.03 -1.77
C ALA A 10 1.10 -3.75 -1.93
N PHE A 11 1.65 -2.78 -2.63
CA PHE A 11 0.95 -1.53 -2.88
C PHE A 11 -0.35 -1.78 -3.64
N SER A 12 -0.27 -2.55 -4.71
CA SER A 12 -1.43 -2.83 -5.54
C SER A 12 -2.52 -3.54 -4.75
N ARG A 13 -2.14 -4.51 -3.94
CA ARG A 13 -3.10 -5.25 -3.12
C ARG A 13 -3.74 -4.36 -2.06
N ALA A 14 -2.92 -3.60 -1.36
CA ALA A 14 -3.44 -2.74 -0.31
C ALA A 14 -4.37 -1.68 -0.89
N TRP A 15 -4.00 -1.11 -2.02
CA TRP A 15 -4.83 -0.10 -2.65
C TRP A 15 -6.15 -0.67 -3.10
N SER A 16 -6.12 -1.87 -3.71
CA SER A 16 -7.34 -2.51 -4.16
C SER A 16 -8.29 -2.81 -3.01
N VAL A 17 -7.76 -3.34 -1.91
CA VAL A 17 -8.58 -3.64 -0.74
C VAL A 17 -9.17 -2.36 -0.16
N TYR A 18 -8.34 -1.33 -0.05
CA TYR A 18 -8.80 -0.06 0.51
C TYR A 18 -9.94 0.51 -0.32
N ARG A 19 -9.84 0.46 -1.64
CA ARG A 19 -10.89 0.98 -2.51
C ARG A 19 -12.15 0.13 -2.47
N LEU A 20 -12.01 -1.17 -2.24
CA LEU A 20 -13.18 -2.02 -2.07
C LEU A 20 -13.99 -1.62 -0.85
N ILE A 21 -13.30 -1.26 0.22
CA ILE A 21 -13.95 -0.86 1.46
C ILE A 21 -14.45 0.58 1.36
N ASN A 22 -13.67 1.44 0.70
CA ASN A 22 -13.98 2.86 0.60
C ASN A 22 -14.25 3.22 -0.85
N LYS A 23 -15.45 2.95 -1.31
CA LYS A 23 -15.78 3.05 -2.73
C LYS A 23 -15.78 4.47 -3.26
N SER A 24 -15.81 5.45 -2.37
CA SER A 24 -15.76 6.85 -2.80
C SER A 24 -14.35 7.33 -3.12
N VAL A 25 -13.35 6.52 -2.83
CA VAL A 25 -11.97 6.89 -3.09
C VAL A 25 -11.63 6.66 -4.56
N ALA A 26 -11.14 7.70 -5.22
CA ALA A 26 -10.76 7.61 -6.62
C ALA A 26 -9.46 6.81 -6.77
N GLU A 27 -9.29 6.23 -7.95
CA GLU A 27 -8.10 5.43 -8.21
C GLU A 27 -6.83 6.25 -8.10
N ASN A 28 -6.90 7.52 -8.47
CA ASN A 28 -5.73 8.40 -8.43
C ASN A 28 -5.76 9.35 -7.24
N ASP A 29 -6.41 8.94 -6.16
CA ASP A 29 -6.46 9.74 -4.95
C ASP A 29 -5.03 9.96 -4.42
N ALA A 30 -4.82 11.10 -3.76
CA ALA A 30 -3.50 11.44 -3.23
C ALA A 30 -2.99 10.39 -2.23
N ARG A 31 -3.90 9.68 -1.57
CA ARG A 31 -3.52 8.63 -0.64
C ARG A 31 -2.75 7.50 -1.32
N ARG A 32 -2.95 7.35 -2.63
CA ARG A 32 -2.24 6.34 -3.39
C ARG A 32 -0.72 6.58 -3.33
N SER A 33 -0.31 7.81 -3.54
CA SER A 33 1.11 8.14 -3.48
C SER A 33 1.65 7.99 -2.08
N SER A 34 0.87 8.37 -1.08
CA SER A 34 1.27 8.22 0.31
C SER A 34 1.46 6.76 0.67
N LEU A 35 0.57 5.90 0.19
CA LEU A 35 0.67 4.46 0.44
C LEU A 35 1.93 3.89 -0.22
N GLU A 36 2.19 4.27 -1.46
CA GLU A 36 3.36 3.76 -2.16
C GLU A 36 4.65 4.13 -1.43
N ARG A 37 4.72 5.38 -1.00
CA ARG A 37 5.90 5.85 -0.27
C ARG A 37 6.07 5.11 1.05
N PHE A 38 4.98 4.89 1.76
CA PHE A 38 5.01 4.19 3.02
C PHE A 38 5.52 2.76 2.85
N ILE A 39 4.98 2.04 1.88
CA ILE A 39 5.37 0.66 1.66
C ILE A 39 6.83 0.57 1.24
N ARG A 40 7.28 1.50 0.39
CA ARG A 40 8.66 1.51 -0.04
C ARG A 40 9.60 1.73 1.15
N GLN A 41 9.24 2.63 2.04
CA GLN A 41 10.05 2.88 3.23
C GLN A 41 10.14 1.66 4.11
N ARG A 42 9.03 0.94 4.28
CA ARG A 42 9.04 -0.27 5.09
C ARG A 42 9.90 -1.34 4.45
N TRP A 43 9.80 -1.46 3.13
CA TRP A 43 10.62 -2.43 2.41
C TRP A 43 12.11 -2.12 2.57
N GLU A 44 12.47 -0.85 2.47
CA GLU A 44 13.85 -0.45 2.62
C GLU A 44 14.37 -0.65 4.04
N ALA A 45 13.45 -0.64 5.00
CA ALA A 45 13.81 -0.88 6.38
C ALA A 45 13.99 -2.37 6.70
N GLY A 46 13.71 -3.24 5.73
CA GLY A 46 13.91 -4.67 5.91
C GLY A 46 12.67 -5.52 5.85
N ASP A 47 11.50 -4.91 5.78
CA ASP A 47 10.24 -5.65 5.71
C ASP A 47 10.06 -6.16 4.29
N ASN A 48 10.31 -7.46 4.08
CA ASN A 48 10.27 -8.00 2.73
C ASN A 48 9.16 -9.03 2.53
N GLU A 49 8.14 -9.00 3.37
CA GLU A 49 6.97 -9.87 3.21
C GLU A 49 5.81 -9.06 2.69
N ALA A 50 5.31 -9.46 1.51
CA ALA A 50 4.24 -8.71 0.87
C ALA A 50 2.99 -8.62 1.75
N GLU A 51 2.63 -9.71 2.41
CA GLU A 51 1.43 -9.70 3.25
C GLU A 51 1.54 -8.71 4.39
N LEU A 52 2.71 -8.66 5.01
CA LEU A 52 2.93 -7.73 6.10
C LEU A 52 2.85 -6.29 5.59
N LEU A 53 3.46 -6.03 4.45
CA LEU A 53 3.41 -4.69 3.86
C LEU A 53 1.98 -4.28 3.53
N VAL A 54 1.15 -5.22 3.06
CA VAL A 54 -0.24 -4.92 2.78
C VAL A 54 -0.97 -4.52 4.07
N VAL A 55 -0.80 -5.29 5.13
CA VAL A 55 -1.46 -4.99 6.40
C VAL A 55 -1.01 -3.63 6.93
N GLU A 56 0.29 -3.39 6.92
CA GLU A 56 0.81 -2.12 7.43
C GLU A 56 0.35 -0.96 6.56
N GLY A 57 0.28 -1.18 5.26
CA GLY A 57 -0.21 -0.15 4.34
C GLY A 57 -1.65 0.22 4.61
N LEU A 58 -2.50 -0.79 4.87
CA LEU A 58 -3.90 -0.54 5.18
C LEU A 58 -4.04 0.24 6.48
N LYS A 59 -3.23 -0.11 7.48
CA LYS A 59 -3.25 0.63 8.74
C LYS A 59 -2.83 2.08 8.53
N HIS A 60 -1.84 2.30 7.67
CA HIS A 60 -1.40 3.65 7.36
C HIS A 60 -2.52 4.47 6.73
N LEU A 61 -3.25 3.88 5.79
CA LEU A 61 -4.34 4.56 5.14
C LEU A 61 -5.46 4.89 6.12
N ASN A 62 -5.75 3.99 7.04
CA ASN A 62 -6.76 4.25 8.05
C ASN A 62 -6.37 5.42 8.94
N LYS A 63 -5.08 5.54 9.24
CA LYS A 63 -4.61 6.67 10.03
C LYS A 63 -4.80 7.98 9.30
N LEU A 64 -4.63 7.99 7.99
CA LEU A 64 -4.80 9.21 7.21
C LEU A 64 -6.24 9.70 7.26
N GLU A 65 -7.19 8.79 7.38
CA GLU A 65 -8.59 9.17 7.46
C GLU A 65 -8.98 9.70 8.81
N GLY A 66 -8.34 9.18 9.81
CA GLY A 66 -8.74 9.45 11.14
C GLY A 66 -7.98 10.49 11.83
#